data_fe056e368648a0c4b788c2bfb80dba85
#
_entry.id   fe056e368648a0c4b788c2bfb80dba85
#
_cell.length_a   1.000
_cell.length_b   1.000
_cell.length_c   1.000
_cell.angle_alpha   90.00
_cell.angle_beta   90.00
_cell.angle_gamma   90.00
#
_symmetry.space_group_name_H-M   'P 1'
#
loop_
_entity.id
_entity.type
_entity.pdbx_description
1 polymer ?
#
loop_
_entity_poly.entity_id
_entity_poly.type
_entity_poly.pdbx_seq_one_letter_code
_entity_poly.pdbx_strand_id
1 'polypeptide(L)'
;NYRGFYGSSNIGQGGFNNGFETPFVTSLTCGTGDFDGSSDSENFVRTGSVSNPSGAVAAIGVATSGTHTAYNNIVNMGIYDGIFSKELEYASTAMTSGHLAIYNTYPSDPGDATETFISWSNLIGDPALHLWTDTPDNFDVTYPLSINQGTTSMNIIVEDSNGLPVEGAIVT
;
A
#
# COMPACT_ATOMS: atom_id res chain seq x y z
N ASN A 1 15.83 1.58 -4.69
CA ASN A 1 17.09 0.86 -4.45
C ASN A 1 16.77 -0.53 -3.91
N TYR A 2 16.53 -1.49 -4.80
CA TYR A 2 16.14 -2.87 -4.49
C TYR A 2 17.22 -3.71 -3.79
N ARG A 3 18.27 -3.11 -3.31
CA ARG A 3 19.40 -3.81 -2.70
C ARG A 3 19.12 -4.43 -1.33
N GLY A 4 17.91 -4.29 -0.81
CA GLY A 4 17.53 -4.88 0.48
C GLY A 4 16.64 -6.13 0.40
N PHE A 5 16.15 -6.50 -0.77
CA PHE A 5 15.23 -7.62 -0.95
C PHE A 5 15.97 -8.85 -1.46
N TYR A 6 16.62 -9.54 -0.57
CA TYR A 6 17.36 -10.74 -0.90
C TYR A 6 16.58 -12.00 -0.53
N GLY A 7 15.53 -12.25 -1.30
CA GLY A 7 14.77 -13.49 -1.22
C GLY A 7 13.79 -13.56 -0.06
N SER A 8 12.82 -14.44 -0.20
CA SER A 8 11.73 -14.68 0.74
C SER A 8 12.20 -15.12 2.15
N SER A 9 13.40 -15.66 2.28
CA SER A 9 13.94 -16.08 3.56
C SER A 9 14.17 -14.95 4.56
N ASN A 10 14.30 -13.72 4.09
CA ASN A 10 14.47 -12.54 4.95
C ASN A 10 13.15 -11.85 5.27
N ILE A 11 12.10 -12.09 4.48
CA ILE A 11 10.79 -11.43 4.60
C ILE A 11 10.00 -12.28 5.58
N GLY A 12 9.77 -13.23 5.90
CA GLY A 12 8.88 -13.95 6.81
C GLY A 12 9.51 -14.42 8.12
N GLN A 13 10.81 -14.19 8.34
CA GLN A 13 11.52 -14.76 9.48
C GLN A 13 12.00 -13.74 10.53
N GLY A 14 11.31 -12.63 10.66
CA GLY A 14 11.65 -11.59 11.65
C GLY A 14 12.82 -10.70 11.22
N GLY A 15 13.11 -10.65 9.92
CA GLY A 15 14.11 -9.74 9.34
C GLY A 15 13.73 -8.27 9.37
N PHE A 16 12.46 -7.97 9.63
CA PHE A 16 11.95 -6.60 9.78
C PHE A 16 11.69 -6.30 11.26
N ASN A 17 12.21 -5.18 11.71
CA ASN A 17 11.97 -4.64 13.04
C ASN A 17 11.60 -3.16 12.92
N ASN A 18 10.61 -2.90 12.08
CA ASN A 18 10.16 -1.56 11.75
C ASN A 18 8.96 -1.09 12.60
N GLY A 19 8.47 -1.92 13.51
CA GLY A 19 7.36 -1.54 14.38
C GLY A 19 6.12 -1.15 13.56
N PHE A 20 5.50 -0.06 13.94
CA PHE A 20 4.34 0.51 13.24
C PHE A 20 4.70 1.31 11.97
N GLU A 21 5.97 1.50 11.68
CA GLU A 21 6.41 2.13 10.43
C GLU A 21 6.31 1.12 9.26
N THR A 22 5.08 0.69 8.95
CA THR A 22 4.79 -0.32 7.95
C THR A 22 4.61 0.30 6.57
N PRO A 23 5.59 0.14 5.64
CA PRO A 23 5.54 0.77 4.33
C PRO A 23 4.49 0.11 3.42
N PHE A 24 4.08 0.85 2.39
CA PHE A 24 3.51 0.30 1.18
C PHE A 24 4.64 -0.19 0.27
N VAL A 25 4.60 -1.47 -0.12
CA VAL A 25 5.68 -2.12 -0.86
C VAL A 25 5.26 -2.42 -2.30
N THR A 26 6.13 -2.11 -3.26
CA THR A 26 5.99 -2.58 -4.64
C THR A 26 7.14 -3.52 -4.99
N SER A 27 6.83 -4.77 -5.28
CA SER A 27 7.78 -5.82 -5.64
C SER A 27 7.45 -6.35 -7.03
N LEU A 28 7.66 -5.52 -8.05
CA LEU A 28 7.30 -5.82 -9.43
C LEU A 28 8.40 -6.63 -10.12
N THR A 29 8.50 -7.90 -9.72
CA THR A 29 9.40 -8.90 -10.32
C THR A 29 8.77 -10.28 -10.27
N CYS A 30 9.40 -11.26 -10.93
CA CYS A 30 8.86 -12.59 -11.11
C CYS A 30 8.40 -13.25 -9.80
N GLY A 31 7.17 -13.75 -9.75
CA GLY A 31 6.64 -14.61 -8.68
C GLY A 31 6.43 -13.93 -7.33
N THR A 32 6.58 -12.61 -7.23
CA THR A 32 6.49 -11.89 -5.95
C THR A 32 5.07 -11.68 -5.44
N GLY A 33 4.07 -11.92 -6.27
CA GLY A 33 2.65 -11.79 -5.95
C GLY A 33 1.82 -13.03 -6.29
N ASP A 34 2.45 -14.21 -6.37
CA ASP A 34 1.76 -15.48 -6.60
C ASP A 34 0.82 -15.83 -5.45
N PHE A 35 -0.31 -16.47 -5.77
CA PHE A 35 -1.24 -17.04 -4.80
C PHE A 35 -1.08 -18.56 -4.65
N ASP A 36 -0.15 -19.18 -5.35
CA ASP A 36 0.19 -20.60 -5.21
C ASP A 36 1.35 -20.75 -4.21
N GLY A 37 1.00 -20.94 -2.96
CA GLY A 37 1.94 -20.94 -1.85
C GLY A 37 2.11 -19.54 -1.22
N SER A 38 3.25 -19.29 -0.61
CA SER A 38 3.57 -17.99 0.02
C SER A 38 4.45 -17.16 -0.91
N SER A 39 3.96 -16.03 -1.36
CA SER A 39 4.74 -15.06 -2.13
C SER A 39 5.48 -14.05 -1.25
N ASP A 40 6.45 -13.35 -1.82
CA ASP A 40 7.18 -12.30 -1.12
C ASP A 40 6.24 -11.15 -0.68
N SER A 41 5.30 -10.74 -1.52
CA SER A 41 4.31 -9.71 -1.18
C SER A 41 3.39 -10.14 -0.04
N GLU A 42 2.95 -11.40 -0.02
CA GLU A 42 2.19 -11.96 1.09
C GLU A 42 3.02 -11.98 2.38
N ASN A 43 4.28 -12.42 2.30
CA ASN A 43 5.16 -12.46 3.45
C ASN A 43 5.41 -11.08 4.05
N PHE A 44 5.53 -10.03 3.23
CA PHE A 44 5.62 -8.65 3.72
C PHE A 44 4.42 -8.28 4.59
N VAL A 45 3.21 -8.55 4.13
CA VAL A 45 1.96 -8.18 4.83
C VAL A 45 1.69 -9.06 6.05
N ARG A 46 2.13 -10.33 6.02
CA ARG A 46 1.94 -11.28 7.13
C ARG A 46 2.99 -11.20 8.23
N THR A 47 4.07 -10.46 8.01
CA THR A 47 5.14 -10.33 8.99
C THR A 47 4.68 -9.49 10.19
N GLY A 48 5.10 -9.91 11.38
CA GLY A 48 4.71 -9.25 12.62
C GLY A 48 3.45 -9.80 13.27
N SER A 49 2.98 -9.09 14.28
CA SER A 49 1.76 -9.39 15.04
C SER A 49 1.23 -8.13 15.69
N VAL A 50 0.03 -8.18 16.25
CA VAL A 50 -0.57 -7.04 16.99
C VAL A 50 0.32 -6.56 18.14
N SER A 51 1.00 -7.48 18.82
CA SER A 51 1.90 -7.15 19.96
C SER A 51 3.34 -6.85 19.54
N ASN A 52 3.71 -7.18 18.32
CA ASN A 52 5.03 -6.90 17.75
C ASN A 52 4.87 -6.59 16.25
N PRO A 53 4.37 -5.39 15.92
CA PRO A 53 4.12 -5.00 14.54
C PRO A 53 5.42 -4.92 13.75
N SER A 54 5.37 -5.37 12.51
CA SER A 54 6.47 -5.22 11.54
C SER A 54 5.98 -5.59 10.12
N GLY A 55 6.85 -5.46 9.13
CA GLY A 55 6.53 -5.79 7.74
C GLY A 55 5.93 -4.63 6.97
N ALA A 56 4.92 -4.89 6.17
CA ALA A 56 4.26 -3.90 5.32
C ALA A 56 2.75 -3.82 5.58
N VAL A 57 2.17 -2.64 5.36
CA VAL A 57 0.72 -2.44 5.47
C VAL A 57 -0.02 -2.97 4.24
N ALA A 58 0.61 -2.93 3.08
CA ALA A 58 0.16 -3.56 1.85
C ALA A 58 1.34 -3.76 0.89
N ALA A 59 1.19 -4.67 -0.07
CA ALA A 59 2.21 -4.92 -1.08
C ALA A 59 1.60 -5.18 -2.46
N ILE A 60 2.27 -4.71 -3.51
CA ILE A 60 1.96 -5.09 -4.89
C ILE A 60 3.06 -6.00 -5.40
N GLY A 61 2.67 -7.16 -5.92
CA GLY A 61 3.56 -8.13 -6.54
C GLY A 61 3.04 -8.65 -7.87
N VAL A 62 3.83 -9.48 -8.53
CA VAL A 62 3.51 -10.04 -9.85
C VAL A 62 3.36 -11.56 -9.75
N ALA A 63 2.21 -12.08 -10.23
CA ALA A 63 1.84 -13.49 -10.17
C ALA A 63 2.30 -14.28 -11.40
N THR A 64 3.56 -14.15 -11.79
CA THR A 64 4.14 -14.95 -12.86
C THR A 64 5.66 -14.92 -12.82
N SER A 65 6.29 -15.94 -13.40
CA SER A 65 7.73 -15.98 -13.64
C SER A 65 8.14 -15.38 -15.01
N GLY A 66 7.17 -15.00 -15.84
CA GLY A 66 7.38 -14.53 -17.21
C GLY A 66 7.45 -13.01 -17.39
N THR A 67 7.80 -12.24 -16.35
CA THR A 67 7.80 -10.77 -16.42
C THR A 67 8.94 -10.20 -17.27
N HIS A 68 8.75 -8.95 -17.69
CA HIS A 68 9.76 -8.20 -18.42
C HIS A 68 10.06 -6.87 -17.73
N THR A 69 11.32 -6.58 -17.48
CA THR A 69 11.80 -5.43 -16.69
C THR A 69 11.23 -4.09 -17.19
N ALA A 70 11.14 -3.87 -18.50
CA ALA A 70 10.63 -2.62 -19.03
C ALA A 70 9.17 -2.37 -18.63
N TYR A 71 8.32 -3.38 -18.75
CA TYR A 71 6.91 -3.29 -18.36
C TYR A 71 6.73 -3.15 -16.86
N ASN A 72 7.47 -3.94 -16.06
CA ASN A 72 7.48 -3.82 -14.62
C ASN A 72 7.86 -2.40 -14.17
N ASN A 73 8.87 -1.81 -14.78
CA ASN A 73 9.30 -0.45 -14.47
C ASN A 73 8.23 0.59 -14.81
N ILE A 74 7.54 0.45 -15.95
CA ILE A 74 6.46 1.37 -16.34
C ILE A 74 5.33 1.33 -15.32
N VAL A 75 4.88 0.13 -14.92
CA VAL A 75 3.86 -0.03 -13.88
C VAL A 75 4.32 0.59 -12.56
N ASN A 76 5.56 0.29 -12.15
CA ASN A 76 6.11 0.82 -10.91
C ASN A 76 6.20 2.34 -10.90
N MET A 77 6.71 2.93 -11.96
CA MET A 77 6.77 4.39 -12.10
C MET A 77 5.38 5.01 -12.10
N GLY A 78 4.40 4.38 -12.76
CA GLY A 78 3.02 4.85 -12.78
C GLY A 78 2.34 4.78 -11.41
N ILE A 79 2.67 3.80 -10.57
CA ILE A 79 2.20 3.72 -9.18
C ILE A 79 2.72 4.92 -8.39
N TYR A 80 4.03 5.17 -8.41
CA TYR A 80 4.63 6.27 -7.65
C TYR A 80 4.30 7.66 -8.21
N ASP A 81 4.15 7.81 -9.53
CA ASP A 81 3.61 9.02 -10.13
C ASP A 81 2.16 9.26 -9.67
N GLY A 82 1.37 8.19 -9.56
CA GLY A 82 0.03 8.24 -8.98
C GLY A 82 0.03 8.79 -7.56
N ILE A 83 0.87 8.26 -6.71
CA ILE A 83 0.95 8.65 -5.29
C ILE A 83 1.47 10.08 -5.13
N PHE A 84 2.63 10.41 -5.72
CA PHE A 84 3.34 11.64 -5.40
C PHE A 84 3.06 12.83 -6.35
N SER A 85 2.66 12.56 -7.61
CA SER A 85 2.37 13.62 -8.58
C SER A 85 0.89 13.89 -8.75
N LYS A 86 0.06 12.84 -8.61
CA LYS A 86 -1.40 12.92 -8.77
C LYS A 86 -2.16 12.87 -7.44
N GLU A 87 -1.43 12.73 -6.34
CA GLU A 87 -1.97 12.72 -4.98
C GLU A 87 -3.07 11.65 -4.78
N LEU A 88 -2.85 10.47 -5.37
CA LEU A 88 -3.78 9.34 -5.20
C LEU A 88 -3.53 8.69 -3.84
N GLU A 89 -4.51 8.79 -2.98
CA GLU A 89 -4.38 8.46 -1.56
C GLU A 89 -4.61 6.97 -1.23
N TYR A 90 -5.14 6.17 -2.17
CA TYR A 90 -5.48 4.77 -1.89
C TYR A 90 -4.58 3.79 -2.63
N ALA A 91 -4.26 2.67 -1.99
CA ALA A 91 -3.43 1.62 -2.58
C ALA A 91 -3.96 1.11 -3.93
N SER A 92 -5.28 0.94 -4.06
CA SER A 92 -5.91 0.51 -5.30
C SER A 92 -5.83 1.56 -6.41
N THR A 93 -6.03 2.83 -6.10
CA THR A 93 -5.93 3.92 -7.09
C THR A 93 -4.49 4.12 -7.55
N ALA A 94 -3.52 3.96 -6.65
CA ALA A 94 -2.10 3.95 -6.98
C ALA A 94 -1.76 2.81 -7.95
N MET A 95 -2.22 1.58 -7.66
CA MET A 95 -2.05 0.43 -8.57
C MET A 95 -2.69 0.69 -9.94
N THR A 96 -3.91 1.23 -9.95
CA THR A 96 -4.61 1.60 -11.20
C THR A 96 -3.83 2.63 -12.02
N SER A 97 -3.17 3.60 -11.38
CA SER A 97 -2.29 4.55 -12.07
C SER A 97 -1.11 3.83 -12.76
N GLY A 98 -0.54 2.80 -12.13
CA GLY A 98 0.47 1.95 -12.74
C GLY A 98 -0.04 1.20 -13.98
N HIS A 99 -1.25 0.63 -13.91
CA HIS A 99 -1.89 -0.04 -15.04
C HIS A 99 -2.19 0.93 -16.19
N LEU A 100 -2.65 2.14 -15.88
CA LEU A 100 -2.87 3.17 -16.89
C LEU A 100 -1.57 3.64 -17.53
N ALA A 101 -0.46 3.66 -16.80
CA ALA A 101 0.84 4.03 -17.34
C ALA A 101 1.30 3.05 -18.42
N ILE A 102 1.18 1.74 -18.20
CA ILE A 102 1.54 0.75 -19.22
C ILE A 102 0.57 0.80 -20.42
N TYR A 103 -0.73 0.94 -20.19
CA TYR A 103 -1.71 1.09 -21.24
C TYR A 103 -1.44 2.32 -22.12
N ASN A 104 -1.14 3.46 -21.52
CA ASN A 104 -0.82 4.68 -22.25
C ASN A 104 0.51 4.61 -23.01
N THR A 105 1.47 3.83 -22.50
CA THR A 105 2.77 3.63 -23.17
C THR A 105 2.63 2.72 -24.38
N TYR A 106 1.77 1.72 -24.31
CA TYR A 106 1.55 0.73 -25.37
C TYR A 106 0.06 0.62 -25.74
N PRO A 107 -0.56 1.67 -26.30
CA PRO A 107 -2.00 1.69 -26.56
C PRO A 107 -2.46 0.70 -27.64
N SER A 108 -1.55 0.22 -28.47
CA SER A 108 -1.85 -0.82 -29.46
C SER A 108 -1.68 -2.25 -28.94
N ASP A 109 -1.26 -2.35 -27.67
CA ASP A 109 -1.04 -3.60 -26.93
C ASP A 109 -0.38 -4.73 -27.76
N PRO A 110 0.82 -4.54 -28.29
CA PRO A 110 1.48 -5.50 -29.16
C PRO A 110 1.69 -6.84 -28.43
N GLY A 111 1.00 -7.88 -28.87
CA GLY A 111 1.11 -9.22 -28.30
C GLY A 111 0.45 -9.38 -26.93
N ASP A 112 -0.61 -8.62 -26.67
CA ASP A 112 -1.41 -8.66 -25.43
C ASP A 112 -0.56 -8.40 -24.15
N ALA A 113 0.53 -7.67 -24.30
CA ALA A 113 1.47 -7.44 -23.21
C ALA A 113 0.88 -6.55 -22.11
N THR A 114 0.12 -5.53 -22.49
CA THR A 114 -0.52 -4.59 -21.55
C THR A 114 -1.56 -5.29 -20.70
N GLU A 115 -2.49 -6.02 -21.31
CA GLU A 115 -3.52 -6.78 -20.59
C GLU A 115 -2.89 -7.84 -19.69
N THR A 116 -1.88 -8.55 -20.20
CA THR A 116 -1.16 -9.57 -19.44
C THR A 116 -0.48 -9.00 -18.21
N PHE A 117 0.27 -7.91 -18.33
CA PHE A 117 0.96 -7.29 -17.18
C PHE A 117 0.00 -6.65 -16.17
N ILE A 118 -1.14 -6.12 -16.61
CA ILE A 118 -2.21 -5.67 -15.72
C ILE A 118 -2.77 -6.85 -14.92
N SER A 119 -3.08 -7.96 -15.60
CA SER A 119 -3.66 -9.15 -14.96
C SER A 119 -2.73 -9.85 -13.99
N TRP A 120 -1.41 -9.74 -14.17
CA TRP A 120 -0.41 -10.34 -13.29
C TRP A 120 -0.13 -9.51 -12.03
N SER A 121 -0.50 -8.25 -12.00
CA SER A 121 -0.27 -7.37 -10.86
C SER A 121 -1.31 -7.59 -9.77
N ASN A 122 -0.88 -8.01 -8.59
CA ASN A 122 -1.75 -8.29 -7.45
C ASN A 122 -1.46 -7.34 -6.29
N LEU A 123 -2.51 -6.74 -5.75
CA LEU A 123 -2.47 -6.02 -4.48
C LEU A 123 -2.80 -6.98 -3.33
N ILE A 124 -1.85 -7.15 -2.43
CA ILE A 124 -2.01 -7.88 -1.17
C ILE A 124 -2.21 -6.85 -0.05
N GLY A 125 -3.39 -6.82 0.54
CA GLY A 125 -3.79 -5.85 1.55
C GLY A 125 -5.18 -5.28 1.27
N ASP A 126 -5.56 -4.25 2.04
CA ASP A 126 -6.84 -3.57 1.83
C ASP A 126 -6.73 -2.61 0.63
N PRO A 127 -7.57 -2.77 -0.42
CA PRO A 127 -7.57 -1.86 -1.56
C PRO A 127 -7.99 -0.42 -1.19
N ALA A 128 -8.77 -0.24 -0.13
CA ALA A 128 -9.18 1.05 0.40
C ALA A 128 -8.19 1.63 1.44
N LEU A 129 -7.02 1.01 1.59
CA LEU A 129 -5.99 1.52 2.47
C LEU A 129 -5.56 2.91 2.04
N HIS A 130 -5.69 3.87 2.94
CA HIS A 130 -5.17 5.23 2.76
C HIS A 130 -3.65 5.22 2.95
N LEU A 131 -2.93 5.71 1.96
CA LEU A 131 -1.47 5.78 1.96
C LEU A 131 -1.01 7.09 2.59
N TRP A 132 -0.15 7.00 3.59
CA TRP A 132 0.47 8.17 4.19
C TRP A 132 1.73 8.54 3.39
N THR A 133 1.75 9.78 2.91
CA THR A 133 2.83 10.30 2.05
C THR A 133 3.72 11.29 2.77
N ASP A 134 3.40 11.62 4.02
CA ASP A 134 4.16 12.52 4.88
C ASP A 134 4.31 11.93 6.29
N THR A 135 5.08 12.60 7.11
CA THR A 135 5.28 12.23 8.52
C THR A 135 3.96 12.36 9.28
N PRO A 136 3.49 11.31 9.97
CA PRO A 136 2.26 11.39 10.76
C PRO A 136 2.41 12.40 11.91
N ASP A 137 1.43 13.27 12.04
CA ASP A 137 1.29 14.14 13.19
C ASP A 137 0.53 13.47 14.34
N ASN A 138 0.82 13.88 15.57
CA ASN A 138 0.02 13.48 16.72
C ASN A 138 -1.17 14.42 16.86
N PHE A 139 -2.34 13.85 17.09
CA PHE A 139 -3.56 14.59 17.34
C PHE A 139 -4.03 14.39 18.79
N ASP A 140 -4.54 15.45 19.38
CA ASP A 140 -5.30 15.38 20.62
C ASP A 140 -6.79 15.23 20.28
N VAL A 141 -7.39 14.11 20.75
CA VAL A 141 -8.79 13.79 20.46
C VAL A 141 -9.61 13.81 21.74
N THR A 142 -10.51 14.77 21.82
CA THR A 142 -11.46 14.87 22.94
C THR A 142 -12.81 14.33 22.54
N TYR A 143 -13.32 13.34 23.29
CA TYR A 143 -14.61 12.69 23.06
C TYR A 143 -15.27 12.26 24.37
N PRO A 144 -16.60 12.08 24.42
CA PRO A 144 -17.30 11.57 25.60
C PRO A 144 -16.89 10.12 25.89
N LEU A 145 -16.44 9.82 27.09
CA LEU A 145 -16.11 8.45 27.52
C LEU A 145 -17.32 7.52 27.62
N SER A 146 -18.52 8.07 27.67
CA SER A 146 -19.78 7.31 27.68
C SER A 146 -20.89 8.13 27.01
N ILE A 147 -21.79 7.44 26.35
CA ILE A 147 -22.99 8.00 25.73
C ILE A 147 -24.23 7.30 26.27
N ASN A 148 -25.31 8.05 26.46
CA ASN A 148 -26.58 7.48 26.91
C ASN A 148 -27.27 6.73 25.76
N GLN A 149 -28.04 5.69 26.10
CA GLN A 149 -28.86 5.02 25.10
C GLN A 149 -29.87 6.00 24.49
N GLY A 150 -29.92 6.03 23.14
CA GLY A 150 -30.75 6.95 22.38
C GLY A 150 -30.07 8.29 22.00
N THR A 151 -28.80 8.48 22.35
CA THR A 151 -28.02 9.61 21.86
C THR A 151 -27.89 9.52 20.34
N THR A 152 -28.22 10.58 19.64
CA THR A 152 -28.20 10.67 18.16
C THR A 152 -27.01 11.42 17.62
N SER A 153 -26.25 12.10 18.48
CA SER A 153 -25.04 12.85 18.10
C SER A 153 -24.08 12.96 19.28
N MET A 154 -22.81 13.04 18.99
CA MET A 154 -21.77 13.37 19.97
C MET A 154 -20.77 14.34 19.37
N ASN A 155 -20.15 15.16 20.20
CA ASN A 155 -19.07 16.03 19.79
C ASN A 155 -17.75 15.30 19.95
N ILE A 156 -16.94 15.30 18.89
CA ILE A 156 -15.56 14.87 18.89
C ILE A 156 -14.74 16.07 18.42
N ILE A 157 -13.71 16.41 19.16
CA ILE A 157 -12.81 17.52 18.84
C ILE A 157 -11.46 16.90 18.52
N VAL A 158 -10.93 17.22 17.35
CA VAL A 158 -9.60 16.81 16.91
C VAL A 158 -8.73 18.04 16.76
N GLU A 159 -7.65 18.10 17.53
CA GLU A 159 -6.71 19.24 17.55
C GLU A 159 -5.29 18.74 17.22
N ASP A 160 -4.49 19.59 16.59
CA ASP A 160 -3.07 19.35 16.38
C ASP A 160 -2.27 19.56 17.70
N SER A 161 -0.97 19.33 17.66
CA SER A 161 -0.06 19.53 18.80
C SER A 161 0.00 20.96 19.31
N ASN A 162 -0.55 21.94 18.59
CA ASN A 162 -0.63 23.36 18.98
C ASN A 162 -2.02 23.74 19.52
N GLY A 163 -2.95 22.79 19.60
CA GLY A 163 -4.33 23.02 20.02
C GLY A 163 -5.20 23.68 18.95
N LEU A 164 -4.83 23.59 17.68
CA LEU A 164 -5.63 24.11 16.57
C LEU A 164 -6.50 22.97 15.99
N PRO A 165 -7.78 23.30 15.66
CA PRO A 165 -8.66 22.31 15.05
C PRO A 165 -8.11 21.74 13.74
N VAL A 166 -8.18 20.42 13.57
CA VAL A 166 -7.77 19.71 12.34
C VAL A 166 -8.96 19.70 11.37
N GLU A 167 -8.85 20.43 10.28
CA GLU A 167 -9.85 20.44 9.21
C GLU A 167 -9.86 19.11 8.45
N GLY A 168 -11.05 18.57 8.18
CA GLY A 168 -11.21 17.33 7.43
C GLY A 168 -10.84 16.05 8.17
N ALA A 169 -10.68 16.10 9.49
CA ALA A 169 -10.42 14.91 10.28
C ALA A 169 -11.52 13.85 10.10
N ILE A 170 -11.15 12.62 9.75
CA ILE A 170 -12.06 11.48 9.62
C ILE A 170 -12.00 10.69 10.93
N VAL A 171 -13.15 10.54 11.55
CA VAL A 171 -13.30 9.76 12.78
C VAL A 171 -14.09 8.48 12.47
N THR A 172 -13.51 7.31 12.76
CA THR A 172 -14.10 6.00 12.49
C THR A 172 -14.26 5.18 13.75
#